data_dd7cde58bd1cdb9c8154bb5df213deaa
#
_entry.id   dd7cde58bd1cdb9c8154bb5df213deaa
#
_cell.length_a   1.000
_cell.length_b   1.000
_cell.length_c   1.000
_cell.angle_alpha   90.00
_cell.angle_beta   90.00
_cell.angle_gamma   90.00
#
_symmetry.space_group_name_H-M   'P 1'
#
loop_
_entity.id
_entity.type
_entity.pdbx_description
1 polymer ?
#
loop_
_entity_poly.entity_id
_entity_poly.type
_entity_poly.pdbx_seq_one_letter_code
_entity_poly.pdbx_strand_id
1 'polypeptide(L)'
;MTEYTAVITGGSKGIGADLAQRLLGRGYRVISIARGKPEWEAEGCEHIEADLLDPASVAAVAADIAARHEVTHLVHNAGLIWPNLVEEAKPDDITGLAQLHLGSALTLLQAFLPAMKERGFGRVMFNASRAALGAPTRTAYSASKAGMIGMARTWALELAPHGITVNVVAPGPVQTDNFWGIIPKESEREAAL
;
A
#
# COMPACT_ATOMS: atom_id res chain seq x y z
N MET A 1 12.66 -20.19 -13.08
CA MET A 1 11.29 -19.85 -12.61
C MET A 1 11.46 -18.87 -11.46
N THR A 2 10.76 -17.75 -11.47
CA THR A 2 10.77 -16.78 -10.36
C THR A 2 10.13 -17.42 -9.13
N GLU A 3 10.88 -17.49 -8.04
CA GLU A 3 10.41 -18.14 -6.79
C GLU A 3 9.36 -17.27 -6.06
N TYR A 4 9.41 -15.95 -6.24
CA TYR A 4 8.57 -15.02 -5.51
C TYR A 4 7.81 -14.07 -6.43
N THR A 5 6.53 -13.86 -6.09
CA THR A 5 5.65 -12.88 -6.72
C THR A 5 5.24 -11.82 -5.70
N ALA A 6 5.51 -10.56 -5.99
CA ALA A 6 5.17 -9.42 -5.16
C ALA A 6 4.07 -8.56 -5.80
N VAL A 7 2.97 -8.35 -5.08
CA VAL A 7 1.94 -7.37 -5.42
C VAL A 7 2.24 -6.08 -4.65
N ILE A 8 2.34 -4.95 -5.37
CA ILE A 8 2.62 -3.63 -4.81
C ILE A 8 1.48 -2.69 -5.19
N THR A 9 0.75 -2.18 -4.21
CA THR A 9 -0.22 -1.11 -4.47
C THR A 9 0.49 0.25 -4.53
N GLY A 10 0.11 1.10 -5.48
CA GLY A 10 0.78 2.37 -5.72
C GLY A 10 2.19 2.22 -6.29
N GLY A 11 2.41 1.18 -7.11
CA GLY A 11 3.72 0.88 -7.71
C GLY A 11 4.07 1.71 -8.95
N SER A 12 3.20 2.63 -9.41
CA SER A 12 3.46 3.42 -10.63
C SER A 12 4.48 4.54 -10.43
N LYS A 13 4.64 5.07 -9.21
CA LYS A 13 5.54 6.19 -8.89
C LYS A 13 6.02 6.18 -7.44
N GLY A 14 6.98 7.06 -7.13
CA GLY A 14 7.50 7.29 -5.78
C GLY A 14 8.07 6.04 -5.12
N ILE A 15 7.79 5.83 -3.83
CA ILE A 15 8.30 4.71 -3.03
C ILE A 15 7.94 3.35 -3.65
N GLY A 16 6.69 3.22 -4.14
CA GLY A 16 6.24 1.96 -4.73
C GLY A 16 6.96 1.60 -6.02
N ALA A 17 7.27 2.58 -6.87
CA ALA A 17 8.02 2.37 -8.11
C ALA A 17 9.48 1.98 -7.83
N ASP A 18 10.16 2.67 -6.92
CA ASP A 18 11.53 2.32 -6.53
C ASP A 18 11.60 0.90 -5.95
N LEU A 19 10.65 0.55 -5.08
CA LEU A 19 10.56 -0.80 -4.52
C LEU A 19 10.30 -1.85 -5.60
N ALA A 20 9.39 -1.58 -6.55
CA ALA A 20 9.10 -2.48 -7.66
C ALA A 20 10.35 -2.79 -8.49
N GLN A 21 11.09 -1.76 -8.89
CA GLN A 21 12.34 -1.91 -9.65
C GLN A 21 13.42 -2.68 -8.86
N ARG A 22 13.55 -2.43 -7.56
CA ARG A 22 14.49 -3.16 -6.69
C ARG A 22 14.14 -4.64 -6.55
N LEU A 23 12.84 -4.97 -6.47
CA LEU A 23 12.40 -6.37 -6.40
C LEU A 23 12.61 -7.09 -7.74
N LEU A 24 12.33 -6.43 -8.86
CA LEU A 24 12.66 -6.95 -10.20
C LEU A 24 14.16 -7.24 -10.33
N GLY A 25 15.02 -6.31 -9.91
CA GLY A 25 16.48 -6.52 -9.89
C GLY A 25 16.96 -7.66 -8.99
N ARG A 26 16.10 -8.18 -8.12
CA ARG A 26 16.33 -9.36 -7.28
C ARG A 26 15.67 -10.63 -7.83
N GLY A 27 15.11 -10.58 -9.03
CA GLY A 27 14.50 -11.72 -9.70
C GLY A 27 13.04 -12.01 -9.26
N TYR A 28 12.38 -11.09 -8.59
CA TYR A 28 10.95 -11.22 -8.30
C TYR A 28 10.11 -10.97 -9.55
N ARG A 29 8.97 -11.63 -9.65
CA ARG A 29 7.86 -11.14 -10.47
C ARG A 29 7.17 -10.02 -9.68
N VAL A 30 6.87 -8.91 -10.32
CA VAL A 30 6.18 -7.78 -9.68
C VAL A 30 4.85 -7.50 -10.38
N ILE A 31 3.79 -7.34 -9.60
CA ILE A 31 2.48 -6.89 -10.05
C ILE A 31 2.21 -5.55 -9.37
N SER A 32 2.14 -4.49 -10.16
CA SER A 32 1.90 -3.13 -9.71
C SER A 32 0.44 -2.77 -9.91
N ILE A 33 -0.27 -2.43 -8.84
CA ILE A 33 -1.66 -1.95 -8.90
C ILE A 33 -1.67 -0.44 -8.66
N ALA A 34 -2.15 0.34 -9.60
CA ALA A 34 -2.29 1.80 -9.45
C ALA A 34 -3.33 2.36 -10.43
N ARG A 35 -3.80 3.60 -10.22
CA ARG A 35 -4.78 4.28 -11.08
C ARG A 35 -4.21 4.75 -12.42
N GLY A 36 -2.92 4.83 -12.56
CA GLY A 36 -2.26 5.30 -13.78
C GLY A 36 -1.07 4.43 -14.12
N LYS A 37 -0.74 4.38 -15.39
CA LYS A 37 0.43 3.64 -15.87
C LYS A 37 1.72 4.20 -15.27
N PRO A 38 2.71 3.35 -14.98
CA PRO A 38 4.02 3.82 -14.58
C PRO A 38 4.72 4.51 -15.77
N GLU A 39 5.62 5.45 -15.46
CA GLU A 39 6.53 6.05 -16.45
C GLU A 39 7.73 5.14 -16.73
N TRP A 40 7.77 3.96 -16.12
CA TRP A 40 8.84 2.96 -16.26
C TRP A 40 8.22 1.62 -16.65
N GLU A 41 8.95 0.90 -17.48
CA GLU A 41 8.61 -0.47 -17.86
C GLU A 41 9.82 -1.37 -17.62
N ALA A 42 9.58 -2.60 -17.22
CA ALA A 42 10.64 -3.60 -17.05
C ALA A 42 10.07 -5.00 -17.26
N GLU A 43 10.89 -5.89 -17.81
CA GLU A 43 10.56 -7.31 -17.91
C GLU A 43 10.29 -7.91 -16.52
N GLY A 44 9.25 -8.71 -16.40
CA GLY A 44 8.82 -9.30 -15.13
C GLY A 44 7.91 -8.40 -14.29
N CYS A 45 7.56 -7.20 -14.77
CA CYS A 45 6.55 -6.33 -14.17
C CYS A 45 5.25 -6.36 -14.98
N GLU A 46 4.15 -6.67 -14.29
CA GLU A 46 2.79 -6.49 -14.79
C GLU A 46 2.18 -5.27 -14.12
N HIS A 47 1.62 -4.35 -14.89
CA HIS A 47 0.87 -3.22 -14.35
C HIS A 47 -0.63 -3.41 -14.56
N ILE A 48 -1.39 -3.32 -13.48
CA ILE A 48 -2.86 -3.41 -13.48
C ILE A 48 -3.44 -2.08 -13.03
N GLU A 49 -4.28 -1.48 -13.87
CA GLU A 49 -4.99 -0.26 -13.53
C GLU A 49 -6.21 -0.59 -12.66
N ALA A 50 -6.26 0.00 -11.46
CA ALA A 50 -7.41 -0.13 -10.55
C ALA A 50 -7.51 1.05 -9.60
N ASP A 51 -8.75 1.45 -9.26
CA ASP A 51 -9.03 2.40 -8.19
C ASP A 51 -9.29 1.66 -6.87
N LEU A 52 -8.41 1.83 -5.90
CA LEU A 52 -8.52 1.21 -4.59
C LEU A 52 -9.54 1.88 -3.67
N LEU A 53 -10.11 3.02 -4.08
CA LEU A 53 -11.27 3.64 -3.43
C LEU A 53 -12.58 2.91 -3.79
N ASP A 54 -12.61 2.18 -4.92
CA ASP A 54 -13.76 1.38 -5.34
C ASP A 54 -13.61 -0.08 -4.88
N PRO A 55 -14.44 -0.56 -3.92
CA PRO A 55 -14.41 -1.94 -3.46
C PRO A 55 -14.61 -2.98 -4.57
N ALA A 56 -15.42 -2.68 -5.58
CA ALA A 56 -15.67 -3.59 -6.69
C ALA A 56 -14.44 -3.74 -7.59
N SER A 57 -13.76 -2.63 -7.88
CA SER A 57 -12.48 -2.62 -8.59
C SER A 57 -11.42 -3.44 -7.85
N VAL A 58 -11.33 -3.27 -6.52
CA VAL A 58 -10.39 -4.04 -5.68
C VAL A 58 -10.69 -5.53 -5.72
N ALA A 59 -11.96 -5.92 -5.57
CA ALA A 59 -12.37 -7.33 -5.57
C ALA A 59 -12.06 -7.99 -6.92
N ALA A 60 -12.34 -7.29 -8.03
CA ALA A 60 -12.07 -7.80 -9.37
C ALA A 60 -10.58 -8.04 -9.61
N VAL A 61 -9.73 -7.06 -9.30
CA VAL A 61 -8.28 -7.17 -9.49
C VAL A 61 -7.66 -8.22 -8.56
N ALA A 62 -8.14 -8.32 -7.33
CA ALA A 62 -7.68 -9.32 -6.36
C ALA A 62 -7.96 -10.75 -6.86
N ALA A 63 -9.17 -10.99 -7.36
CA ALA A 63 -9.57 -12.29 -7.91
C ALA A 63 -8.79 -12.65 -9.18
N ASP A 64 -8.60 -11.69 -10.09
CA ASP A 64 -7.83 -11.90 -11.32
C ASP A 64 -6.37 -12.27 -11.02
N ILE A 65 -5.71 -11.52 -10.13
CA ILE A 65 -4.32 -11.82 -9.73
C ILE A 65 -4.22 -13.20 -9.07
N ALA A 66 -5.12 -13.51 -8.13
CA ALA A 66 -5.10 -14.78 -7.42
C ALA A 66 -5.32 -15.98 -8.34
N ALA A 67 -6.11 -15.81 -9.41
CA ALA A 67 -6.34 -16.87 -10.41
C ALA A 67 -5.11 -17.13 -11.29
N ARG A 68 -4.24 -16.15 -11.49
CA ARG A 68 -3.11 -16.23 -12.43
C ARG A 68 -1.74 -16.39 -11.76
N HIS A 69 -1.64 -16.05 -10.48
CA HIS A 69 -0.36 -15.96 -9.78
C HIS A 69 -0.42 -16.48 -8.35
N GLU A 70 0.60 -17.21 -7.94
CA GLU A 70 0.86 -17.52 -6.54
C GLU A 70 1.58 -16.32 -5.90
N VAL A 71 0.79 -15.44 -5.26
CA VAL A 71 1.33 -14.25 -4.60
C VAL A 71 2.01 -14.65 -3.28
N THR A 72 3.25 -14.25 -3.11
CA THR A 72 4.05 -14.50 -1.90
C THR A 72 4.27 -13.24 -1.07
N HIS A 73 4.22 -12.07 -1.68
CA HIS A 73 4.46 -10.78 -1.04
C HIS A 73 3.33 -9.81 -1.38
N LEU A 74 2.73 -9.19 -0.36
CA LEU A 74 1.80 -8.07 -0.51
C LEU A 74 2.41 -6.83 0.14
N VAL A 75 2.69 -5.81 -0.66
CA VAL A 75 3.13 -4.51 -0.17
C VAL A 75 2.01 -3.49 -0.39
N HIS A 76 1.31 -3.16 0.68
CA HIS A 76 0.27 -2.15 0.62
C HIS A 76 0.86 -0.76 0.85
N ASN A 77 1.21 -0.10 -0.27
CA ASN A 77 1.90 1.19 -0.29
C ASN A 77 1.01 2.33 -0.81
N ALA A 78 -0.02 2.04 -1.59
CA ALA A 78 -0.92 3.08 -2.11
C ALA A 78 -1.47 3.95 -0.98
N GLY A 79 -1.54 5.25 -1.23
CA GLY A 79 -2.08 6.17 -0.24
C GLY A 79 -2.38 7.54 -0.84
N LEU A 80 -3.39 8.19 -0.27
CA LEU A 80 -3.78 9.57 -0.53
C LEU A 80 -3.80 10.34 0.78
N ILE A 81 -3.67 11.64 0.67
CA ILE A 81 -3.78 12.57 1.79
C ILE A 81 -4.81 13.62 1.39
N TRP A 82 -5.84 13.79 2.21
CA TRP A 82 -6.84 14.87 2.09
C TRP A 82 -6.67 15.79 3.29
N PRO A 83 -5.92 16.90 3.11
CA PRO A 83 -5.57 17.78 4.23
C PRO A 83 -6.72 18.76 4.53
N ASN A 84 -7.28 18.68 5.74
CA ASN A 84 -8.30 19.58 6.25
C ASN A 84 -8.07 19.83 7.74
N LEU A 85 -8.32 21.03 8.23
CA LEU A 85 -8.46 21.28 9.66
C LEU A 85 -9.69 20.53 10.20
N VAL A 86 -9.76 20.31 11.51
CA VAL A 86 -10.85 19.52 12.09
C VAL A 86 -12.22 20.11 11.81
N GLU A 87 -12.33 21.43 11.72
CA GLU A 87 -13.55 22.16 11.41
C GLU A 87 -14.06 21.91 9.98
N GLU A 88 -13.16 21.53 9.06
CA GLU A 88 -13.45 21.32 7.64
C GLU A 88 -13.41 19.84 7.23
N ALA A 89 -12.92 18.98 8.13
CA ALA A 89 -12.80 17.54 7.87
C ALA A 89 -14.19 16.90 7.71
N LYS A 90 -14.34 16.05 6.69
CA LYS A 90 -15.60 15.40 6.36
C LYS A 90 -15.60 13.96 6.80
N PRO A 91 -16.75 13.41 7.29
CA PRO A 91 -16.89 11.97 7.56
C PRO A 91 -16.53 11.10 6.35
N ASP A 92 -16.84 11.55 5.13
CA ASP A 92 -16.53 10.84 3.89
C ASP A 92 -15.01 10.72 3.64
N ASP A 93 -14.20 11.66 4.13
CA ASP A 93 -12.74 11.56 4.06
C ASP A 93 -12.24 10.37 4.90
N ILE A 94 -12.89 10.12 6.06
CA ILE A 94 -12.55 8.98 6.92
C ILE A 94 -12.92 7.67 6.24
N THR A 95 -14.13 7.56 5.70
CA THR A 95 -14.60 6.33 5.04
C THR A 95 -13.80 6.04 3.77
N GLY A 96 -13.51 7.06 2.95
CA GLY A 96 -12.72 6.91 1.74
C GLY A 96 -11.28 6.49 2.04
N LEU A 97 -10.60 7.13 3.00
CA LEU A 97 -9.23 6.73 3.36
C LEU A 97 -9.20 5.40 4.13
N ALA A 98 -10.25 5.05 4.86
CA ALA A 98 -10.38 3.71 5.45
C ALA A 98 -10.53 2.65 4.34
N GLN A 99 -11.35 2.89 3.32
CA GLN A 99 -11.46 1.98 2.17
C GLN A 99 -10.11 1.84 1.46
N LEU A 100 -9.43 2.95 1.14
CA LEU A 100 -8.14 2.92 0.44
C LEU A 100 -7.05 2.19 1.23
N HIS A 101 -6.92 2.47 2.53
CA HIS A 101 -5.78 2.02 3.33
C HIS A 101 -6.04 0.70 4.07
N LEU A 102 -7.30 0.40 4.42
CA LEU A 102 -7.66 -0.77 5.22
C LEU A 102 -8.50 -1.77 4.42
N GLY A 103 -9.61 -1.33 3.85
CA GLY A 103 -10.53 -2.20 3.10
C GLY A 103 -9.85 -2.87 1.90
N SER A 104 -9.13 -2.09 1.08
CA SER A 104 -8.44 -2.64 -0.09
C SER A 104 -7.33 -3.63 0.31
N ALA A 105 -6.58 -3.33 1.38
CA ALA A 105 -5.55 -4.23 1.89
C ALA A 105 -6.14 -5.56 2.36
N LEU A 106 -7.28 -5.51 3.05
CA LEU A 106 -7.98 -6.71 3.53
C LEU A 106 -8.46 -7.57 2.36
N THR A 107 -9.13 -6.97 1.36
CA THR A 107 -9.62 -7.69 0.18
C THR A 107 -8.48 -8.35 -0.60
N LEU A 108 -7.39 -7.63 -0.84
CA LEU A 108 -6.20 -8.18 -1.53
C LEU A 108 -5.59 -9.34 -0.73
N LEU A 109 -5.38 -9.16 0.58
CA LEU A 109 -4.79 -10.23 1.39
C LEU A 109 -5.68 -11.46 1.42
N GLN A 110 -7.00 -11.31 1.59
CA GLN A 110 -7.94 -12.44 1.60
C GLN A 110 -7.86 -13.27 0.31
N ALA A 111 -7.70 -12.62 -0.84
CA ALA A 111 -7.55 -13.32 -2.12
C ALA A 111 -6.22 -14.09 -2.24
N PHE A 112 -5.13 -13.57 -1.68
CA PHE A 112 -3.80 -14.18 -1.78
C PHE A 112 -3.49 -15.17 -0.66
N LEU A 113 -4.23 -15.09 0.44
CA LEU A 113 -3.98 -15.85 1.66
C LEU A 113 -4.04 -17.37 1.48
N PRO A 114 -4.95 -17.96 0.66
CA PRO A 114 -4.96 -19.41 0.45
C PRO A 114 -3.62 -19.94 -0.07
N ALA A 115 -3.06 -19.35 -1.13
CA ALA A 115 -1.77 -19.74 -1.69
C ALA A 115 -0.61 -19.54 -0.71
N MET A 116 -0.60 -18.42 0.04
CA MET A 116 0.41 -18.18 1.08
C MET A 116 0.35 -19.25 2.20
N LYS A 117 -0.85 -19.64 2.62
CA LYS A 117 -1.03 -20.69 3.64
C LYS A 117 -0.62 -22.06 3.14
N GLU A 118 -0.99 -22.44 1.93
CA GLU A 118 -0.61 -23.71 1.30
C GLU A 118 0.91 -23.81 1.16
N ARG A 119 1.56 -22.71 0.77
CA ARG A 119 3.03 -22.63 0.65
C ARG A 119 3.74 -22.62 2.02
N GLY A 120 3.06 -22.30 3.12
CA GLY A 120 3.68 -22.06 4.43
C GLY A 120 4.58 -20.81 4.44
N PHE A 121 4.34 -19.86 3.53
CA PHE A 121 5.17 -18.67 3.36
C PHE A 121 4.36 -17.49 2.81
N GLY A 122 4.47 -16.34 3.46
CA GLY A 122 3.93 -15.07 3.01
C GLY A 122 4.59 -13.88 3.69
N ARG A 123 4.65 -12.76 2.99
CA ARG A 123 5.18 -11.50 3.54
C ARG A 123 4.21 -10.38 3.23
N VAL A 124 3.64 -9.78 4.26
CA VAL A 124 2.73 -8.64 4.15
C VAL A 124 3.40 -7.43 4.75
N MET A 125 3.42 -6.33 4.02
CA MET A 125 4.00 -5.07 4.47
C MET A 125 3.03 -3.92 4.22
N PHE A 126 2.80 -3.14 5.27
CA PHE A 126 2.09 -1.87 5.20
C PHE A 126 3.08 -0.70 5.15
N ASN A 127 2.91 0.19 4.19
CA ASN A 127 3.53 1.51 4.21
C ASN A 127 2.60 2.50 4.93
N ALA A 128 2.71 2.55 6.26
CA ALA A 128 1.96 3.47 7.10
C ALA A 128 2.52 4.91 7.01
N SER A 129 2.67 5.58 8.13
CA SER A 129 3.29 6.91 8.23
C SER A 129 3.55 7.25 9.69
N ARG A 130 4.53 8.10 9.98
CA ARG A 130 4.65 8.73 11.30
C ARG A 130 3.40 9.53 11.70
N ALA A 131 2.60 9.98 10.71
CA ALA A 131 1.33 10.64 10.96
C ALA A 131 0.30 9.75 11.67
N ALA A 132 0.53 8.44 11.78
CA ALA A 132 -0.26 7.55 12.64
C ALA A 132 -0.25 7.97 14.12
N LEU A 133 0.74 8.75 14.54
CA LEU A 133 0.84 9.34 15.89
C LEU A 133 0.11 10.70 16.00
N GLY A 134 -0.50 11.18 14.93
CA GLY A 134 -1.13 12.49 14.82
C GLY A 134 -0.27 13.48 14.03
N ALA A 135 -0.93 14.26 13.18
CA ALA A 135 -0.32 15.37 12.46
C ALA A 135 -1.40 16.42 12.13
N PRO A 136 -1.09 17.72 12.18
CA PRO A 136 -2.03 18.78 11.84
C PRO A 136 -2.61 18.57 10.43
N THR A 137 -3.88 18.87 10.25
CA THR A 137 -4.62 18.73 8.98
C THR A 137 -4.75 17.31 8.45
N ARG A 138 -4.55 16.26 9.28
CA ARG A 138 -4.48 14.86 8.83
C ARG A 138 -5.50 13.94 9.52
N THR A 139 -6.66 14.44 9.95
CA THR A 139 -7.65 13.69 10.73
C THR A 139 -7.91 12.30 10.13
N ALA A 140 -8.43 12.22 8.91
CA ALA A 140 -8.74 10.94 8.25
C ALA A 140 -7.48 10.12 7.90
N TYR A 141 -6.40 10.80 7.46
CA TYR A 141 -5.15 10.14 7.12
C TYR A 141 -4.47 9.52 8.34
N SER A 142 -4.37 10.26 9.45
CA SER A 142 -3.78 9.75 10.69
C SER A 142 -4.58 8.57 11.25
N ALA A 143 -5.92 8.68 11.25
CA ALA A 143 -6.79 7.60 11.69
C ALA A 143 -6.60 6.31 10.86
N SER A 144 -6.58 6.42 9.52
CA SER A 144 -6.39 5.27 8.65
C SER A 144 -4.98 4.67 8.75
N LYS A 145 -3.94 5.49 8.88
CA LYS A 145 -2.56 5.02 9.06
C LYS A 145 -2.34 4.36 10.43
N ALA A 146 -3.00 4.83 11.48
CA ALA A 146 -3.04 4.15 12.79
C ALA A 146 -3.80 2.82 12.69
N GLY A 147 -4.89 2.78 11.94
CA GLY A 147 -5.65 1.55 11.63
C GLY A 147 -4.79 0.46 10.98
N MET A 148 -3.90 0.81 10.04
CA MET A 148 -2.95 -0.14 9.44
C MET A 148 -2.09 -0.83 10.50
N ILE A 149 -1.63 -0.09 11.51
CA ILE A 149 -0.80 -0.64 12.59
C ILE A 149 -1.60 -1.64 13.43
N GLY A 150 -2.86 -1.32 13.73
CA GLY A 150 -3.77 -2.22 14.44
C GLY A 150 -4.04 -3.51 13.66
N MET A 151 -4.40 -3.38 12.37
CA MET A 151 -4.62 -4.53 11.49
C MET A 151 -3.38 -5.41 11.37
N ALA A 152 -2.22 -4.82 11.17
CA ALA A 152 -0.97 -5.56 11.02
C ALA A 152 -0.65 -6.40 12.26
N ARG A 153 -0.88 -5.86 13.47
CA ARG A 153 -0.68 -6.60 14.73
C ARG A 153 -1.61 -7.80 14.83
N THR A 154 -2.90 -7.62 14.52
CA THR A 154 -3.88 -8.72 14.52
C THR A 154 -3.48 -9.79 13.51
N TRP A 155 -3.20 -9.40 12.27
CA TRP A 155 -2.82 -10.34 11.22
C TRP A 155 -1.49 -11.06 11.50
N ALA A 156 -0.54 -10.38 12.14
CA ALA A 156 0.71 -11.02 12.55
C ALA A 156 0.46 -12.19 13.53
N LEU A 157 -0.47 -12.00 14.48
CA LEU A 157 -0.83 -13.06 15.44
C LEU A 157 -1.58 -14.23 14.75
N GLU A 158 -2.54 -13.91 13.89
CA GLU A 158 -3.37 -14.91 13.21
C GLU A 158 -2.60 -15.72 12.15
N LEU A 159 -1.62 -15.10 11.50
CA LEU A 159 -0.93 -15.69 10.35
C LEU A 159 0.45 -16.28 10.67
N ALA A 160 1.01 -15.99 11.83
CA ALA A 160 2.29 -16.57 12.26
C ALA A 160 2.32 -18.11 12.23
N PRO A 161 1.28 -18.85 12.67
CA PRO A 161 1.26 -20.31 12.58
C PRO A 161 1.38 -20.85 11.15
N HIS A 162 1.12 -20.01 10.14
CA HIS A 162 1.21 -20.37 8.72
C HIS A 162 2.50 -19.92 8.05
N GLY A 163 3.52 -19.47 8.82
CA GLY A 163 4.79 -19.00 8.26
C GLY A 163 4.68 -17.63 7.54
N ILE A 164 3.59 -16.89 7.76
CA ILE A 164 3.32 -15.59 7.15
C ILE A 164 3.66 -14.50 8.16
N THR A 165 4.46 -13.51 7.72
CA THR A 165 4.79 -12.35 8.56
C THR A 165 4.06 -11.09 8.07
N VAL A 166 3.65 -10.25 9.02
CA VAL A 166 3.01 -8.97 8.72
C VAL A 166 3.76 -7.86 9.44
N ASN A 167 4.23 -6.87 8.68
CA ASN A 167 5.06 -5.79 9.20
C ASN A 167 4.54 -4.42 8.73
N VAL A 168 4.94 -3.39 9.46
CA VAL A 168 4.61 -1.99 9.16
C VAL A 168 5.88 -1.17 9.10
N VAL A 169 6.03 -0.39 8.03
CA VAL A 169 6.99 0.70 7.93
C VAL A 169 6.22 2.01 8.07
N ALA A 170 6.68 2.90 8.94
CA ALA A 170 6.04 4.18 9.21
C ALA A 170 7.00 5.35 8.90
N PRO A 171 7.23 5.66 7.62
CA PRO A 171 8.21 6.67 7.23
C PRO A 171 7.78 8.08 7.67
N GLY A 172 8.77 8.95 7.85
CA GLY A 172 8.59 10.38 7.85
C GLY A 172 8.39 10.94 6.43
N PRO A 173 8.62 12.24 6.21
CA PRO A 173 8.60 12.84 4.89
C PRO A 173 9.63 12.16 3.95
N VAL A 174 9.18 11.74 2.78
CA VAL A 174 10.03 11.21 1.71
C VAL A 174 9.82 12.07 0.48
N GLN A 175 10.87 12.61 -0.09
CA GLN A 175 10.86 13.51 -1.24
C GLN A 175 10.43 12.74 -2.51
N THR A 176 9.13 12.69 -2.73
CA THR A 176 8.47 12.09 -3.89
C THR A 176 7.55 13.13 -4.54
N ASP A 177 7.00 12.86 -5.71
CA ASP A 177 6.03 13.76 -6.36
C ASP A 177 4.83 14.07 -5.44
N ASN A 178 4.38 13.07 -4.68
CA ASN A 178 3.31 13.26 -3.71
C ASN A 178 3.69 14.20 -2.57
N PHE A 179 4.95 14.17 -2.14
CA PHE A 179 5.49 15.09 -1.13
C PHE A 179 5.53 16.53 -1.67
N TRP A 180 6.09 16.72 -2.89
CA TRP A 180 6.19 18.03 -3.51
C TRP A 180 4.84 18.62 -3.91
N GLY A 181 3.84 17.79 -4.16
CA GLY A 181 2.46 18.23 -4.37
C GLY A 181 1.78 18.82 -3.12
N ILE A 182 2.29 18.51 -1.92
CA ILE A 182 1.74 18.98 -0.63
C ILE A 182 2.62 20.05 0.02
N ILE A 183 3.92 19.93 -0.13
CA ILE A 183 4.91 20.84 0.43
C ILE A 183 5.72 21.44 -0.73
N PRO A 184 5.42 22.68 -1.15
CA PRO A 184 6.16 23.33 -2.22
C PRO A 184 7.65 23.45 -1.87
N LYS A 185 8.51 23.26 -2.87
CA LYS A 185 9.96 23.47 -2.73
C LYS A 185 10.25 24.90 -2.28
N GLU A 186 11.28 25.06 -1.48
CA GLU A 186 11.73 26.36 -0.95
C GLU A 186 10.67 27.09 -0.10
N SER A 187 9.69 26.34 0.46
CA SER A 187 8.66 26.89 1.34
C SER A 187 9.09 26.85 2.80
N GLU A 188 8.49 27.72 3.64
CA GLU A 188 8.67 27.67 5.10
C GLU A 188 8.27 26.29 5.67
N ARG A 189 7.34 25.58 5.01
CA ARG A 189 6.94 24.23 5.40
C ARG A 189 8.04 23.20 5.15
N GLU A 190 8.83 23.35 4.10
CA GLU A 190 10.00 22.50 3.85
C GLU A 190 11.10 22.75 4.88
N ALA A 191 11.34 24.01 5.20
CA ALA A 191 12.36 24.40 6.18
C ALA A 191 12.04 23.94 7.62
N ALA A 192 10.78 23.61 7.91
CA ALA A 192 10.30 23.14 9.22
C ALA A 192 10.29 21.60 9.37
N LEU A 193 10.78 20.84 8.39
CA LEU A 193 10.86 19.37 8.40
C LEU A 193 12.18 18.85 8.94
#